data_91bcae19f428b5a76e469074140c248f
#
_entry.id   91bcae19f428b5a76e469074140c248f
#
_cell.length_a   1.000
_cell.length_b   1.000
_cell.length_c   1.000
_cell.angle_alpha   90.00
_cell.angle_beta   90.00
_cell.angle_gamma   90.00
#
_symmetry.space_group_name_H-M   'P 1'
#
loop_
_entity.id
_entity.type
_entity.pdbx_description
1 polymer ?
#
loop_
_entity_poly.entity_id
_entity_poly.type
_entity_poly.pdbx_seq_one_letter_code
_entity_poly.pdbx_strand_id
1 'polypeptide(L)'
;MGFKCGIVGLPNVGKSTLFNALTQADIESENYPFCTIEPNVGIVQLSDGRLNNLADIVNPKKIIPTVIEFVDIAGLVEGASKGEGLGNQFLANIRETDAIIHLVRAFENEDIVHVYGKVSPLDDIEIINTELILSDLSTLEKLYDKAIKNSKSGKEDELVIKNLLEKIIPTLEEGNNLRNHNFSDSEIKILKSFQLLTTKPVLYVANVNDDGFENNPHLESILNYAKNDNSEVVVICANIEEQISKLEIEEKMEFLIEMGQKESGLDKLAKAGYRLLGLQTFFTAGPQEVRGWTINIGDKAPKAAGKIHGDFEKGFIRAETISYEDYISNNGEKGAKEAGKLRSEGKDYIVQDGDVMHFLFNN
;
A
#
# COMPACT_ATOMS: atom_id res chain seq x y z
N MET A 1 -9.86 8.37 5.26
CA MET A 1 -9.82 7.22 4.35
C MET A 1 -8.47 6.56 4.53
N GLY A 2 -8.43 5.24 4.74
CA GLY A 2 -7.21 4.43 4.77
C GLY A 2 -6.58 4.35 3.37
N PHE A 3 -5.35 3.85 3.31
CA PHE A 3 -4.67 3.55 2.05
C PHE A 3 -5.01 2.10 1.66
N LYS A 4 -5.47 1.91 0.42
CA LYS A 4 -5.98 0.63 -0.07
C LYS A 4 -5.01 -0.03 -1.03
N CYS A 5 -4.57 -1.25 -0.70
CA CYS A 5 -3.82 -2.13 -1.59
C CYS A 5 -4.75 -3.20 -2.16
N GLY A 6 -4.89 -3.27 -3.47
CA GLY A 6 -5.69 -4.29 -4.13
C GLY A 6 -4.90 -5.57 -4.38
N ILE A 7 -5.35 -6.72 -3.86
CA ILE A 7 -4.71 -8.01 -4.11
C ILE A 7 -5.26 -8.59 -5.40
N VAL A 8 -4.38 -8.80 -6.36
CA VAL A 8 -4.68 -9.42 -7.66
C VAL A 8 -3.85 -10.68 -7.85
N GLY A 9 -4.32 -11.59 -8.68
CA GLY A 9 -3.62 -12.81 -9.04
C GLY A 9 -4.53 -13.74 -9.84
N LEU A 10 -3.94 -14.66 -10.59
CA LEU A 10 -4.66 -15.70 -11.31
C LEU A 10 -5.38 -16.66 -10.34
N PRO A 11 -6.35 -17.46 -10.80
CA PRO A 11 -6.95 -18.49 -9.98
C PRO A 11 -5.90 -19.49 -9.45
N ASN A 12 -6.12 -19.99 -8.26
CA ASN A 12 -5.30 -21.04 -7.61
C ASN A 12 -3.84 -20.64 -7.28
N VAL A 13 -3.56 -19.33 -7.15
CA VAL A 13 -2.26 -18.83 -6.69
C VAL A 13 -2.14 -18.67 -5.17
N GLY A 14 -3.23 -18.97 -4.43
CA GLY A 14 -3.29 -18.83 -2.96
C GLY A 14 -3.93 -17.52 -2.48
N LYS A 15 -4.66 -16.79 -3.36
CA LYS A 15 -5.24 -15.49 -3.03
C LYS A 15 -6.23 -15.56 -1.86
N SER A 16 -7.17 -16.52 -1.88
CA SER A 16 -8.14 -16.70 -0.80
C SER A 16 -7.47 -17.10 0.52
N THR A 17 -6.43 -17.95 0.47
CA THR A 17 -5.65 -18.33 1.65
C THR A 17 -4.96 -17.12 2.29
N LEU A 18 -4.29 -16.31 1.46
CA LEU A 18 -3.67 -15.07 1.93
C LEU A 18 -4.72 -14.11 2.51
N PHE A 19 -5.85 -13.95 1.84
CA PHE A 19 -6.91 -13.05 2.30
C PHE A 19 -7.54 -13.54 3.61
N ASN A 20 -7.74 -14.84 3.79
CA ASN A 20 -8.18 -15.41 5.07
C ASN A 20 -7.20 -15.07 6.20
N ALA A 21 -5.90 -15.21 5.96
CA ALA A 21 -4.88 -14.82 6.94
C ALA A 21 -4.95 -13.33 7.30
N LEU A 22 -5.19 -12.45 6.33
CA LEU A 22 -5.34 -11.01 6.53
C LEU A 22 -6.60 -10.63 7.33
N THR A 23 -7.71 -11.36 7.13
CA THR A 23 -8.99 -11.08 7.81
C THR A 23 -9.11 -11.73 9.19
N GLN A 24 -8.29 -12.74 9.49
CA GLN A 24 -8.24 -13.38 10.80
C GLN A 24 -7.34 -12.64 11.81
N ALA A 25 -6.53 -11.68 11.36
CA ALA A 25 -5.82 -10.78 12.23
C ALA A 25 -6.85 -9.93 13.00
N ASP A 26 -7.12 -10.32 14.25
CA ASP A 26 -8.16 -9.75 15.11
C ASP A 26 -7.86 -8.28 15.39
N ILE A 27 -8.58 -7.38 14.72
CA ILE A 27 -8.47 -5.94 14.95
C ILE A 27 -9.73 -5.49 15.63
N GLU A 28 -9.62 -4.98 16.87
CA GLU A 28 -10.71 -4.31 17.54
C GLU A 28 -11.15 -3.10 16.70
N SER A 29 -12.18 -3.28 15.89
CA SER A 29 -12.73 -2.28 14.96
C SER A 29 -13.11 -0.95 15.66
N GLU A 30 -13.41 -1.01 16.95
CA GLU A 30 -13.75 0.16 17.77
C GLU A 30 -12.59 1.16 17.89
N ASN A 31 -11.34 0.72 17.71
CA ASN A 31 -10.16 1.58 17.78
C ASN A 31 -9.86 2.32 16.45
N TYR A 32 -10.54 1.95 15.35
CA TYR A 32 -10.32 2.50 14.01
C TYR A 32 -11.62 3.04 13.37
N PRO A 33 -12.16 4.16 13.89
CA PRO A 33 -13.48 4.69 13.48
C PRO A 33 -13.56 5.11 11.99
N PHE A 34 -12.42 5.13 11.27
CA PHE A 34 -12.36 5.49 9.84
C PHE A 34 -12.14 4.28 8.93
N CYS A 35 -11.96 3.07 9.48
CA CYS A 35 -11.87 1.83 8.71
C CYS A 35 -13.26 1.21 8.61
N THR A 36 -13.79 1.13 7.41
CA THR A 36 -15.07 0.47 7.16
C THR A 36 -14.80 -1.03 7.05
N ILE A 37 -15.45 -1.85 7.87
CA ILE A 37 -15.41 -3.30 7.71
C ILE A 37 -16.30 -3.66 6.53
N GLU A 38 -15.70 -3.81 5.36
CA GLU A 38 -16.37 -4.30 4.16
C GLU A 38 -16.04 -5.80 3.98
N PRO A 39 -16.93 -6.62 3.39
CA PRO A 39 -16.75 -8.07 3.29
C PRO A 39 -15.46 -8.53 2.58
N ASN A 40 -14.83 -7.65 1.81
CA ASN A 40 -13.65 -7.95 1.00
C ASN A 40 -12.44 -7.08 1.39
N VAL A 41 -12.40 -6.58 2.63
CA VAL A 41 -11.29 -5.73 3.12
C VAL A 41 -10.66 -6.42 4.34
N GLY A 42 -9.38 -6.75 4.21
CA GLY A 42 -8.51 -7.18 5.32
C GLY A 42 -7.73 -5.96 5.83
N ILE A 43 -7.67 -5.81 7.15
CA ILE A 43 -6.92 -4.72 7.78
C ILE A 43 -5.73 -5.33 8.50
N VAL A 44 -4.54 -4.81 8.26
CA VAL A 44 -3.30 -5.27 8.91
C VAL A 44 -2.69 -4.13 9.71
N GLN A 45 -2.38 -4.41 10.96
CA GLN A 45 -1.63 -3.48 11.80
C GLN A 45 -0.16 -3.45 11.38
N LEU A 46 0.40 -2.26 11.31
CA LEU A 46 1.84 -2.09 11.09
C LEU A 46 2.57 -2.26 12.42
N SER A 47 3.34 -3.33 12.53
CA SER A 47 4.19 -3.58 13.71
C SER A 47 5.30 -2.52 13.78
N ASP A 48 5.17 -1.59 14.73
CA ASP A 48 6.13 -0.52 14.98
C ASP A 48 6.54 -0.49 16.45
N GLY A 49 7.75 -0.97 16.74
CA GLY A 49 8.28 -1.03 18.13
C GLY A 49 8.40 0.34 18.80
N ARG A 50 8.38 1.44 18.03
CA ARG A 50 8.43 2.80 18.59
C ARG A 50 7.19 3.11 19.43
N LEU A 51 6.02 2.56 19.09
CA LEU A 51 4.80 2.74 19.86
C LEU A 51 4.94 2.18 21.29
N ASN A 52 5.52 0.99 21.43
CA ASN A 52 5.73 0.37 22.73
C ASN A 52 6.71 1.18 23.59
N ASN A 53 7.81 1.65 23.01
CA ASN A 53 8.78 2.48 23.70
C ASN A 53 8.18 3.83 24.15
N LEU A 54 7.30 4.43 23.36
CA LEU A 54 6.55 5.63 23.76
C LEU A 54 5.57 5.30 24.89
N ALA A 55 4.87 4.16 24.80
CA ALA A 55 3.92 3.72 25.80
C ALA A 55 4.58 3.44 27.15
N ASP A 56 5.79 2.88 27.19
CA ASP A 56 6.56 2.63 28.41
C ASP A 56 6.85 3.94 29.18
N ILE A 57 7.04 5.06 28.47
CA ILE A 57 7.27 6.37 29.08
C ILE A 57 5.96 7.01 29.58
N VAL A 58 4.90 6.95 28.74
CA VAL A 58 3.65 7.70 28.96
C VAL A 58 2.66 6.91 29.82
N ASN A 59 2.76 5.58 29.83
CA ASN A 59 1.84 4.63 30.46
C ASN A 59 0.36 4.89 30.07
N PRO A 60 0.02 4.81 28.77
CA PRO A 60 -1.29 5.16 28.26
C PRO A 60 -2.34 4.09 28.58
N LYS A 61 -3.62 4.46 28.47
CA LYS A 61 -4.72 3.48 28.56
C LYS A 61 -4.83 2.60 27.32
N LYS A 62 -4.44 3.13 26.15
CA LYS A 62 -4.54 2.44 24.85
C LYS A 62 -3.31 2.71 24.00
N ILE A 63 -2.91 1.70 23.23
CA ILE A 63 -1.88 1.80 22.18
C ILE A 63 -2.58 1.51 20.85
N ILE A 64 -2.48 2.43 19.89
CA ILE A 64 -3.17 2.31 18.62
C ILE A 64 -2.13 2.40 17.48
N PRO A 65 -1.74 1.27 16.86
CA PRO A 65 -0.83 1.26 15.73
C PRO A 65 -1.47 1.83 14.46
N THR A 66 -0.66 2.11 13.46
CA THR A 66 -1.15 2.40 12.10
C THR A 66 -1.62 1.11 11.42
N VAL A 67 -2.50 1.26 10.44
CA VAL A 67 -3.04 0.14 9.68
C VAL A 67 -2.93 0.39 8.18
N ILE A 68 -2.92 -0.70 7.42
CA ILE A 68 -3.06 -0.71 5.96
C ILE A 68 -4.24 -1.61 5.58
N GLU A 69 -5.01 -1.19 4.58
CA GLU A 69 -6.17 -1.91 4.08
C GLU A 69 -5.78 -2.73 2.84
N PHE A 70 -6.08 -4.03 2.87
CA PHE A 70 -5.94 -4.92 1.72
C PHE A 70 -7.32 -5.29 1.20
N VAL A 71 -7.57 -5.05 -0.08
CA VAL A 71 -8.86 -5.34 -0.73
C VAL A 71 -8.71 -6.61 -1.56
N ASP A 72 -9.53 -7.62 -1.29
CA ASP A 72 -9.60 -8.80 -2.14
C ASP A 72 -10.30 -8.44 -3.45
N ILE A 73 -9.56 -8.48 -4.53
CA ILE A 73 -10.10 -8.26 -5.86
C ILE A 73 -10.31 -9.63 -6.50
N ALA A 74 -11.56 -9.94 -6.82
CA ALA A 74 -11.94 -11.23 -7.44
C ALA A 74 -11.03 -11.56 -8.62
N GLY A 75 -10.63 -12.84 -8.73
CA GLY A 75 -9.59 -13.27 -9.66
C GLY A 75 -9.85 -12.88 -11.12
N LEU A 76 -8.79 -12.52 -11.80
CA LEU A 76 -8.78 -12.21 -13.23
C LEU A 76 -8.96 -13.51 -14.03
N VAL A 77 -9.82 -13.43 -15.06
CA VAL A 77 -9.86 -14.41 -16.15
C VAL A 77 -9.33 -13.70 -17.39
N GLU A 78 -8.54 -14.38 -18.20
CA GLU A 78 -8.06 -13.89 -19.49
C GLU A 78 -9.23 -13.34 -20.34
N GLY A 79 -9.03 -12.16 -20.96
CA GLY A 79 -10.08 -11.48 -21.70
C GLY A 79 -10.97 -10.54 -20.87
N ALA A 80 -10.58 -10.24 -19.64
CA ALA A 80 -11.33 -9.31 -18.77
C ALA A 80 -11.53 -7.93 -19.39
N SER A 81 -10.56 -7.45 -20.17
CA SER A 81 -10.62 -6.16 -20.87
C SER A 81 -11.59 -6.13 -22.05
N LYS A 82 -12.00 -7.30 -22.59
CA LYS A 82 -12.92 -7.40 -23.73
C LYS A 82 -14.41 -7.25 -23.38
N GLY A 83 -14.71 -6.98 -22.11
CA GLY A 83 -16.00 -6.37 -21.76
C GLY A 83 -17.14 -7.30 -21.39
N GLU A 84 -16.91 -8.56 -21.06
CA GLU A 84 -17.98 -9.44 -20.56
C GLU A 84 -17.94 -9.58 -19.02
N GLY A 85 -18.85 -8.90 -18.35
CA GLY A 85 -19.28 -9.19 -16.97
C GLY A 85 -18.20 -8.98 -15.88
N LEU A 86 -17.66 -10.07 -15.34
CA LEU A 86 -16.77 -10.10 -14.17
C LEU A 86 -15.43 -9.38 -14.38
N GLY A 87 -14.91 -9.35 -15.61
CA GLY A 87 -13.63 -8.69 -15.91
C GLY A 87 -13.68 -7.17 -15.75
N ASN A 88 -14.77 -6.52 -16.17
CA ASN A 88 -14.95 -5.08 -15.99
C ASN A 88 -15.07 -4.70 -14.51
N GLN A 89 -15.70 -5.54 -13.70
CA GLN A 89 -15.79 -5.33 -12.25
C GLN A 89 -14.42 -5.47 -11.57
N PHE A 90 -13.62 -6.45 -11.99
CA PHE A 90 -12.23 -6.61 -11.55
C PHE A 90 -11.41 -5.34 -11.79
N LEU A 91 -11.42 -4.83 -13.02
CA LEU A 91 -10.68 -3.62 -13.40
C LEU A 91 -11.21 -2.36 -12.67
N ALA A 92 -12.51 -2.28 -12.43
CA ALA A 92 -13.11 -1.19 -11.65
C ALA A 92 -12.64 -1.22 -10.19
N ASN A 93 -12.63 -2.40 -9.58
CA ASN A 93 -12.14 -2.54 -8.19
C ASN A 93 -10.66 -2.15 -8.06
N ILE A 94 -9.80 -2.52 -9.04
CA ILE A 94 -8.40 -2.07 -9.03
C ILE A 94 -8.32 -0.54 -9.12
N ARG A 95 -9.18 0.14 -9.90
CA ARG A 95 -9.17 1.60 -10.00
C ARG A 95 -9.36 2.30 -8.67
N GLU A 96 -10.12 1.71 -7.76
CA GLU A 96 -10.43 2.26 -6.43
C GLU A 96 -9.29 2.06 -5.41
N THR A 97 -8.24 1.30 -5.74
CA THR A 97 -7.09 1.07 -4.86
C THR A 97 -5.94 2.04 -5.17
N ASP A 98 -5.03 2.24 -4.20
CA ASP A 98 -3.86 3.11 -4.35
C ASP A 98 -2.64 2.37 -4.91
N ALA A 99 -2.55 1.05 -4.68
CA ALA A 99 -1.48 0.18 -5.15
C ALA A 99 -2.01 -1.22 -5.49
N ILE A 100 -1.23 -1.98 -6.25
CA ILE A 100 -1.51 -3.37 -6.64
C ILE A 100 -0.56 -4.31 -5.91
N ILE A 101 -1.11 -5.29 -5.21
CA ILE A 101 -0.38 -6.43 -4.63
C ILE A 101 -0.60 -7.61 -5.58
N HIS A 102 0.41 -7.91 -6.37
CA HIS A 102 0.33 -8.97 -7.37
C HIS A 102 0.83 -10.29 -6.79
N LEU A 103 -0.11 -11.14 -6.37
CA LEU A 103 0.18 -12.47 -5.85
C LEU A 103 0.49 -13.43 -6.99
N VAL A 104 1.68 -14.02 -6.95
CA VAL A 104 2.20 -14.91 -7.99
C VAL A 104 2.54 -16.26 -7.36
N ARG A 105 2.11 -17.34 -8.01
CA ARG A 105 2.40 -18.70 -7.57
C ARG A 105 3.84 -19.09 -7.86
N ALA A 106 4.61 -19.42 -6.83
CA ALA A 106 6.00 -19.87 -6.92
C ALA A 106 6.20 -21.24 -6.27
N PHE A 107 5.19 -22.14 -6.37
CA PHE A 107 5.22 -23.47 -5.83
C PHE A 107 4.57 -24.48 -6.79
N GLU A 108 5.07 -25.71 -6.74
CA GLU A 108 4.44 -26.87 -7.40
C GLU A 108 3.57 -27.62 -6.40
N ASN A 109 2.38 -28.03 -6.84
CA ASN A 109 1.49 -28.89 -6.07
C ASN A 109 0.56 -29.62 -7.05
N GLU A 110 0.59 -30.99 -7.02
CA GLU A 110 -0.17 -31.81 -7.94
C GLU A 110 -1.69 -31.76 -7.64
N ASP A 111 -2.08 -31.49 -6.39
CA ASP A 111 -3.48 -31.40 -5.97
C ASP A 111 -4.12 -30.04 -6.35
N ILE A 112 -3.30 -29.04 -6.68
CA ILE A 112 -3.75 -27.70 -7.03
C ILE A 112 -3.47 -27.43 -8.51
N VAL A 113 -4.49 -27.60 -9.34
CA VAL A 113 -4.36 -27.42 -10.80
C VAL A 113 -4.06 -25.95 -11.12
N HIS A 114 -3.00 -25.71 -11.92
CA HIS A 114 -2.75 -24.39 -12.49
C HIS A 114 -3.70 -24.13 -13.69
N VAL A 115 -4.20 -22.90 -13.84
CA VAL A 115 -5.16 -22.54 -14.91
C VAL A 115 -4.67 -22.92 -16.30
N TYR A 116 -3.37 -22.81 -16.55
CA TYR A 116 -2.74 -23.14 -17.84
C TYR A 116 -1.98 -24.49 -17.82
N GLY A 117 -2.22 -25.35 -16.84
CA GLY A 117 -1.69 -26.71 -16.76
C GLY A 117 -0.24 -26.82 -16.29
N LYS A 118 0.50 -25.73 -16.19
CA LYS A 118 1.87 -25.67 -15.61
C LYS A 118 2.06 -24.38 -14.84
N VAL A 119 2.92 -24.40 -13.84
CA VAL A 119 3.33 -23.18 -13.10
C VAL A 119 4.34 -22.40 -13.94
N SER A 120 4.02 -21.17 -14.30
CA SER A 120 4.88 -20.24 -15.03
C SER A 120 4.70 -18.81 -14.51
N PRO A 121 5.45 -18.43 -13.45
CA PRO A 121 5.26 -17.15 -12.79
C PRO A 121 5.34 -15.93 -13.73
N LEU A 122 6.24 -15.98 -14.72
CA LEU A 122 6.41 -14.87 -15.67
C LEU A 122 5.20 -14.74 -16.60
N ASP A 123 4.68 -15.87 -17.12
CA ASP A 123 3.48 -15.85 -17.96
C ASP A 123 2.28 -15.31 -17.14
N ASP A 124 2.16 -15.71 -15.86
CA ASP A 124 1.11 -15.23 -14.96
C ASP A 124 1.17 -13.71 -14.75
N ILE A 125 2.38 -13.17 -14.57
CA ILE A 125 2.61 -11.73 -14.44
C ILE A 125 2.25 -11.00 -15.74
N GLU A 126 2.67 -11.53 -16.88
CA GLU A 126 2.41 -10.92 -18.20
C GLU A 126 0.93 -10.89 -18.55
N ILE A 127 0.17 -11.93 -18.20
CA ILE A 127 -1.29 -11.95 -18.41
C ILE A 127 -1.96 -10.80 -17.68
N ILE A 128 -1.67 -10.62 -16.39
CA ILE A 128 -2.26 -9.52 -15.61
C ILE A 128 -1.83 -8.15 -16.16
N ASN A 129 -0.54 -7.95 -16.44
CA ASN A 129 -0.05 -6.71 -17.00
C ASN A 129 -0.73 -6.38 -18.34
N THR A 130 -0.90 -7.38 -19.22
CA THR A 130 -1.56 -7.23 -20.52
C THR A 130 -3.01 -6.75 -20.35
N GLU A 131 -3.77 -7.33 -19.41
CA GLU A 131 -5.16 -6.93 -19.18
C GLU A 131 -5.25 -5.49 -18.63
N LEU A 132 -4.31 -5.07 -17.76
CA LEU A 132 -4.24 -3.69 -17.28
C LEU A 132 -3.93 -2.72 -18.43
N ILE A 133 -2.98 -3.06 -19.29
CA ILE A 133 -2.58 -2.26 -20.47
C ILE A 133 -3.76 -2.13 -21.44
N LEU A 134 -4.43 -3.21 -21.80
CA LEU A 134 -5.58 -3.19 -22.71
C LEU A 134 -6.73 -2.34 -22.17
N SER A 135 -6.99 -2.41 -20.87
CA SER A 135 -7.98 -1.56 -20.20
C SER A 135 -7.64 -0.08 -20.30
N ASP A 136 -6.37 0.27 -20.08
CA ASP A 136 -5.92 1.65 -20.15
C ASP A 136 -5.91 2.16 -21.58
N LEU A 137 -5.46 1.37 -22.56
CA LEU A 137 -5.55 1.71 -23.98
C LEU A 137 -6.96 2.07 -24.39
N SER A 138 -7.96 1.24 -24.03
CA SER A 138 -9.37 1.53 -24.30
C SER A 138 -9.86 2.84 -23.65
N THR A 139 -9.32 3.20 -22.50
CA THR A 139 -9.62 4.47 -21.83
C THR A 139 -8.96 5.65 -22.55
N LEU A 140 -7.68 5.49 -22.90
CA LEU A 140 -6.88 6.53 -23.53
C LEU A 140 -7.34 6.86 -24.96
N GLU A 141 -7.77 5.86 -25.73
CA GLU A 141 -8.35 6.07 -27.06
C GLU A 141 -9.56 7.02 -27.02
N LYS A 142 -10.47 6.79 -26.07
CA LYS A 142 -11.65 7.67 -25.88
C LYS A 142 -11.26 9.09 -25.47
N LEU A 143 -10.25 9.21 -24.60
CA LEU A 143 -9.71 10.50 -24.15
C LEU A 143 -9.00 11.23 -25.30
N TYR A 144 -8.26 10.51 -26.13
CA TYR A 144 -7.55 11.06 -27.29
C TYR A 144 -8.50 11.60 -28.34
N ASP A 145 -9.54 10.84 -28.70
CA ASP A 145 -10.59 11.29 -29.62
C ASP A 145 -11.26 12.58 -29.13
N LYS A 146 -11.50 12.67 -27.82
CA LYS A 146 -12.06 13.87 -27.19
C LYS A 146 -11.08 15.04 -27.25
N ALA A 147 -9.80 14.80 -26.91
CA ALA A 147 -8.76 15.82 -26.94
C ALA A 147 -8.52 16.38 -28.36
N ILE A 148 -8.53 15.54 -29.39
CA ILE A 148 -8.44 15.96 -30.79
C ILE A 148 -9.60 16.91 -31.17
N LYS A 149 -10.83 16.56 -30.78
CA LYS A 149 -12.02 17.40 -31.08
C LYS A 149 -11.92 18.75 -30.37
N ASN A 150 -11.53 18.74 -29.10
CA ASN A 150 -11.48 19.95 -28.27
C ASN A 150 -10.28 20.84 -28.60
N SER A 151 -9.12 20.29 -28.97
CA SER A 151 -7.93 21.09 -29.34
C SER A 151 -8.18 21.97 -30.57
N LYS A 152 -9.11 21.59 -31.47
CA LYS A 152 -9.53 22.43 -32.59
C LYS A 152 -10.23 23.73 -32.17
N SER A 153 -10.70 23.82 -30.93
CA SER A 153 -11.35 25.02 -30.37
C SER A 153 -10.35 26.00 -29.73
N GLY A 154 -9.04 25.75 -29.79
CA GLY A 154 -7.98 26.65 -29.32
C GLY A 154 -7.76 26.66 -27.80
N LYS A 155 -8.24 25.65 -27.07
CA LYS A 155 -8.00 25.54 -25.63
C LYS A 155 -6.60 24.94 -25.36
N GLU A 156 -5.72 25.71 -24.71
CA GLU A 156 -4.35 25.29 -24.41
C GLU A 156 -4.28 24.02 -23.56
N ASP A 157 -5.16 23.89 -22.56
CA ASP A 157 -5.20 22.71 -21.68
C ASP A 157 -5.46 21.41 -22.48
N GLU A 158 -6.33 21.46 -23.48
CA GLU A 158 -6.65 20.30 -24.31
C GLU A 158 -5.48 19.91 -25.24
N LEU A 159 -4.66 20.88 -25.64
CA LEU A 159 -3.44 20.62 -26.39
C LEU A 159 -2.39 19.91 -25.52
N VAL A 160 -2.25 20.33 -24.27
CA VAL A 160 -1.34 19.67 -23.30
C VAL A 160 -1.76 18.22 -23.06
N ILE A 161 -3.07 17.97 -22.87
CA ILE A 161 -3.64 16.62 -22.73
C ILE A 161 -3.35 15.79 -23.98
N LYS A 162 -3.61 16.34 -25.17
CA LYS A 162 -3.36 15.64 -26.44
C LYS A 162 -1.90 15.22 -26.57
N ASN A 163 -0.95 16.12 -26.31
CA ASN A 163 0.48 15.84 -26.41
C ASN A 163 0.91 14.76 -25.39
N LEU A 164 0.34 14.77 -24.18
CA LEU A 164 0.61 13.73 -23.19
C LEU A 164 0.09 12.36 -23.68
N LEU A 165 -1.13 12.31 -24.25
CA LEU A 165 -1.70 11.08 -24.79
C LEU A 165 -0.88 10.53 -25.94
N GLU A 166 -0.39 11.38 -26.86
CA GLU A 166 0.52 11.00 -27.95
C GLU A 166 1.86 10.43 -27.46
N LYS A 167 2.30 10.81 -26.25
CA LYS A 167 3.51 10.29 -25.61
C LYS A 167 3.28 8.91 -24.98
N ILE A 168 2.14 8.70 -24.28
CA ILE A 168 1.94 7.52 -23.45
C ILE A 168 1.26 6.35 -24.17
N ILE A 169 0.43 6.59 -25.17
CA ILE A 169 -0.26 5.53 -25.93
C ILE A 169 0.75 4.56 -26.58
N PRO A 170 1.79 5.02 -27.32
CA PRO A 170 2.78 4.12 -27.92
C PRO A 170 3.51 3.24 -26.90
N THR A 171 3.78 3.77 -25.70
CA THR A 171 4.40 3.00 -24.61
C THR A 171 3.55 1.78 -24.23
N LEU A 172 2.23 1.98 -24.09
CA LEU A 172 1.31 0.89 -23.77
C LEU A 172 1.13 -0.08 -24.96
N GLU A 173 1.11 0.42 -26.19
CA GLU A 173 1.07 -0.42 -27.40
C GLU A 173 2.27 -1.34 -27.53
N GLU A 174 3.44 -0.90 -27.06
CA GLU A 174 4.65 -1.71 -26.96
C GLU A 174 4.64 -2.72 -25.79
N GLY A 175 3.58 -2.75 -24.98
CA GLY A 175 3.45 -3.66 -23.84
C GLY A 175 4.14 -3.16 -22.55
N ASN A 176 4.53 -1.89 -22.48
CA ASN A 176 5.21 -1.32 -21.33
C ASN A 176 4.25 -0.61 -20.37
N ASN A 177 4.37 -0.86 -19.06
CA ASN A 177 3.59 -0.16 -18.04
C ASN A 177 4.06 1.30 -17.87
N LEU A 178 3.13 2.19 -17.54
CA LEU A 178 3.45 3.62 -17.34
C LEU A 178 4.12 3.93 -16.00
N ARG A 179 4.02 3.04 -14.99
CA ARG A 179 4.59 3.23 -13.64
C ARG A 179 6.11 3.46 -13.63
N ASN A 180 6.82 2.94 -14.64
CA ASN A 180 8.27 3.06 -14.76
C ASN A 180 8.73 4.29 -15.55
N HIS A 181 7.80 5.12 -16.05
CA HIS A 181 8.10 6.31 -16.80
C HIS A 181 8.25 7.54 -15.90
N ASN A 182 9.22 8.38 -16.23
CA ASN A 182 9.39 9.66 -15.57
C ASN A 182 8.43 10.70 -16.18
N PHE A 183 7.55 11.23 -15.35
CA PHE A 183 6.61 12.29 -15.68
C PHE A 183 6.91 13.56 -14.88
N SER A 184 6.69 14.72 -15.46
CA SER A 184 6.73 16.00 -14.74
C SER A 184 5.55 16.13 -13.78
N ASP A 185 5.65 17.02 -12.78
CA ASP A 185 4.57 17.27 -11.82
C ASP A 185 3.25 17.67 -12.48
N SER A 186 3.31 18.38 -13.61
CA SER A 186 2.14 18.75 -14.40
C SER A 186 1.51 17.55 -15.11
N GLU A 187 2.33 16.67 -15.69
CA GLU A 187 1.86 15.42 -16.31
C GLU A 187 1.25 14.47 -15.26
N ILE A 188 1.86 14.33 -14.08
CA ILE A 188 1.35 13.51 -12.97
C ILE A 188 -0.05 13.99 -12.54
N LYS A 189 -0.29 15.30 -12.46
CA LYS A 189 -1.61 15.85 -12.12
C LYS A 189 -2.67 15.47 -13.15
N ILE A 190 -2.32 15.49 -14.44
CA ILE A 190 -3.23 15.08 -15.52
C ILE A 190 -3.48 13.57 -15.47
N LEU A 191 -2.41 12.76 -15.34
CA LEU A 191 -2.50 11.30 -15.28
C LEU A 191 -3.38 10.81 -14.13
N LYS A 192 -3.30 11.47 -12.95
CA LYS A 192 -4.20 11.16 -11.82
C LYS A 192 -5.67 11.30 -12.18
N SER A 193 -6.04 12.26 -13.06
CA SER A 193 -7.44 12.43 -13.49
C SER A 193 -7.93 11.31 -14.43
N PHE A 194 -7.02 10.60 -15.09
CA PHE A 194 -7.34 9.49 -15.99
C PHE A 194 -7.58 8.17 -15.25
N GLN A 195 -7.12 8.06 -14.00
CA GLN A 195 -7.23 6.86 -13.16
C GLN A 195 -6.70 5.59 -13.85
N LEU A 196 -5.53 5.70 -14.49
CA LEU A 196 -4.91 4.60 -15.22
C LEU A 196 -4.40 3.52 -14.24
N LEU A 197 -4.60 2.26 -14.63
CA LEU A 197 -4.17 1.09 -13.88
C LEU A 197 -2.66 0.87 -13.96
N THR A 198 -2.09 1.11 -15.14
CA THR A 198 -0.66 0.92 -15.42
C THR A 198 0.25 1.96 -14.77
N THR A 199 -0.31 3.05 -14.20
CA THR A 199 0.43 4.04 -13.42
C THR A 199 0.52 3.67 -11.93
N LYS A 200 -0.28 2.71 -11.47
CA LYS A 200 -0.29 2.30 -10.07
C LYS A 200 1.01 1.58 -9.70
N PRO A 201 1.58 1.85 -8.51
CA PRO A 201 2.71 1.10 -8.00
C PRO A 201 2.32 -0.37 -7.76
N VAL A 202 3.25 -1.29 -8.00
CA VAL A 202 3.05 -2.73 -7.89
C VAL A 202 4.06 -3.31 -6.90
N LEU A 203 3.58 -4.19 -6.03
CA LEU A 203 4.36 -5.06 -5.17
C LEU A 203 4.08 -6.50 -5.59
N TYR A 204 5.12 -7.26 -5.96
CA TYR A 204 4.96 -8.68 -6.22
C TYR A 204 5.02 -9.46 -4.92
N VAL A 205 4.10 -10.41 -4.76
CA VAL A 205 4.09 -11.34 -3.63
C VAL A 205 4.28 -12.75 -4.18
N ALA A 206 5.45 -13.31 -3.95
CA ALA A 206 5.76 -14.67 -4.34
C ALA A 206 5.23 -15.63 -3.27
N ASN A 207 4.18 -16.39 -3.60
CA ASN A 207 3.63 -17.42 -2.73
C ASN A 207 4.40 -18.74 -2.95
N VAL A 208 5.13 -19.17 -1.94
CA VAL A 208 5.96 -20.39 -1.94
C VAL A 208 5.37 -21.46 -1.03
N ASN A 209 5.87 -22.70 -1.13
CA ASN A 209 5.66 -23.71 -0.09
C ASN A 209 6.53 -23.42 1.14
N ASP A 210 6.33 -24.15 2.22
CA ASP A 210 7.09 -24.06 3.48
C ASP A 210 8.60 -24.28 3.32
N ASP A 211 9.01 -25.11 2.37
CA ASP A 211 10.41 -25.37 1.99
C ASP A 211 10.89 -24.53 0.78
N GLY A 212 10.04 -23.69 0.21
CA GLY A 212 10.26 -22.97 -1.06
C GLY A 212 10.92 -21.61 -0.94
N PHE A 213 11.41 -21.21 0.23
CA PHE A 213 12.07 -19.90 0.44
C PHE A 213 13.48 -19.85 -0.14
N GLU A 214 14.14 -20.99 -0.32
CA GLU A 214 15.47 -21.13 -0.88
C GLU A 214 15.49 -22.13 -2.03
N ASN A 215 16.46 -22.01 -2.95
CA ASN A 215 16.65 -22.94 -4.08
C ASN A 215 15.38 -23.17 -4.94
N ASN A 216 14.58 -22.11 -5.13
CA ASN A 216 13.32 -22.15 -5.86
C ASN A 216 13.45 -21.39 -7.19
N PRO A 217 13.50 -22.10 -8.34
CA PRO A 217 13.65 -21.46 -9.66
C PRO A 217 12.48 -20.52 -10.01
N HIS A 218 11.25 -20.82 -9.55
CA HIS A 218 10.11 -19.96 -9.77
C HIS A 218 10.26 -18.64 -9.01
N LEU A 219 10.72 -18.70 -7.74
CA LEU A 219 11.02 -17.51 -6.95
C LEU A 219 12.14 -16.68 -7.60
N GLU A 220 13.22 -17.32 -8.03
CA GLU A 220 14.33 -16.63 -8.70
C GLU A 220 13.86 -15.89 -9.96
N SER A 221 12.95 -16.49 -10.74
CA SER A 221 12.40 -15.85 -11.94
C SER A 221 11.60 -14.59 -11.58
N ILE A 222 10.77 -14.64 -10.53
CA ILE A 222 10.01 -13.48 -10.04
C ILE A 222 10.95 -12.36 -9.56
N LEU A 223 11.97 -12.71 -8.77
CA LEU A 223 12.95 -11.73 -8.26
C LEU A 223 13.69 -11.01 -9.40
N ASN A 224 14.12 -11.76 -10.42
CA ASN A 224 14.77 -11.20 -11.59
C ASN A 224 13.83 -10.29 -12.41
N TYR A 225 12.59 -10.71 -12.60
CA TYR A 225 11.58 -9.90 -13.28
C TYR A 225 11.32 -8.58 -12.54
N ALA A 226 11.03 -8.67 -11.24
CA ALA A 226 10.74 -7.51 -10.41
C ALA A 226 11.90 -6.50 -10.35
N LYS A 227 13.15 -7.00 -10.34
CA LYS A 227 14.34 -6.13 -10.42
C LYS A 227 14.36 -5.32 -11.72
N ASN A 228 13.98 -5.92 -12.85
CA ASN A 228 13.91 -5.22 -14.14
C ASN A 228 12.71 -4.26 -14.20
N ASP A 229 11.61 -4.61 -13.53
CA ASP A 229 10.40 -3.75 -13.38
C ASP A 229 10.56 -2.68 -12.28
N ASN A 230 11.73 -2.59 -11.63
CA ASN A 230 11.99 -1.69 -10.49
C ASN A 230 10.95 -1.81 -9.37
N SER A 231 10.47 -3.02 -9.13
CA SER A 231 9.44 -3.35 -8.14
C SER A 231 10.02 -4.20 -7.01
N GLU A 232 9.43 -4.11 -5.82
CA GLU A 232 9.79 -4.92 -4.65
C GLU A 232 9.09 -6.28 -4.71
N VAL A 233 9.71 -7.31 -4.12
CA VAL A 233 9.12 -8.65 -3.94
C VAL A 233 9.06 -8.99 -2.46
N VAL A 234 7.90 -9.43 -2.01
CA VAL A 234 7.73 -10.07 -0.69
C VAL A 234 7.50 -11.56 -0.90
N VAL A 235 8.27 -12.39 -0.21
CA VAL A 235 8.13 -13.86 -0.26
C VAL A 235 7.33 -14.31 0.95
N ILE A 236 6.24 -15.05 0.72
CA ILE A 236 5.36 -15.57 1.76
C ILE A 236 5.02 -17.04 1.49
N CYS A 237 4.64 -17.77 2.52
CA CYS A 237 3.88 -19.01 2.40
C CYS A 237 2.47 -18.75 2.94
N ALA A 238 1.49 -18.59 2.05
CA ALA A 238 0.13 -18.21 2.45
C ALA A 238 -0.50 -19.23 3.41
N ASN A 239 -0.18 -20.52 3.28
CA ASN A 239 -0.64 -21.56 4.20
C ASN A 239 -0.10 -21.37 5.61
N ILE A 240 1.18 -21.04 5.75
CA ILE A 240 1.80 -20.76 7.05
C ILE A 240 1.14 -19.51 7.65
N GLU A 241 0.98 -18.45 6.87
CA GLU A 241 0.36 -17.21 7.35
C GLU A 241 -1.06 -17.46 7.86
N GLU A 242 -1.85 -18.28 7.16
CA GLU A 242 -3.21 -18.65 7.62
C GLU A 242 -3.18 -19.49 8.90
N GLN A 243 -2.19 -20.35 9.09
CA GLN A 243 -2.05 -21.13 10.33
C GLN A 243 -1.65 -20.26 11.52
N ILE A 244 -0.60 -19.43 11.36
CA ILE A 244 -0.10 -18.57 12.45
C ILE A 244 -1.02 -17.41 12.78
N SER A 245 -1.92 -16.99 11.87
CA SER A 245 -2.92 -15.96 12.16
C SER A 245 -3.96 -16.40 13.19
N LYS A 246 -4.07 -17.70 13.46
CA LYS A 246 -5.00 -18.32 14.43
C LYS A 246 -4.37 -18.53 15.81
N LEU A 247 -3.05 -18.32 15.94
CA LEU A 247 -2.29 -18.54 17.16
C LEU A 247 -2.29 -17.31 18.04
N GLU A 248 -2.18 -17.52 19.35
CA GLU A 248 -1.91 -16.43 20.30
C GLU A 248 -0.50 -15.85 20.05
N ILE A 249 -0.29 -14.63 20.54
CA ILE A 249 0.94 -13.85 20.22
C ILE A 249 2.22 -14.63 20.63
N GLU A 250 2.22 -15.25 21.80
CA GLU A 250 3.35 -16.01 22.30
C GLU A 250 3.65 -17.23 21.42
N GLU A 251 2.62 -18.02 21.09
CA GLU A 251 2.72 -19.19 20.21
C GLU A 251 3.17 -18.83 18.79
N LYS A 252 2.66 -17.69 18.27
CA LYS A 252 3.08 -17.16 16.96
C LYS A 252 4.56 -16.82 16.97
N MET A 253 5.07 -16.17 18.02
CA MET A 253 6.48 -15.83 18.14
C MET A 253 7.37 -17.06 18.22
N GLU A 254 7.01 -18.07 19.01
CA GLU A 254 7.74 -19.33 19.12
C GLU A 254 7.81 -20.02 17.75
N PHE A 255 6.70 -20.13 17.05
CA PHE A 255 6.65 -20.73 15.71
C PHE A 255 7.54 -20.01 14.71
N LEU A 256 7.52 -18.68 14.67
CA LEU A 256 8.39 -17.88 13.79
C LEU A 256 9.89 -18.12 14.09
N ILE A 257 10.26 -18.22 15.37
CA ILE A 257 11.64 -18.51 15.79
C ILE A 257 12.07 -19.91 15.32
N GLU A 258 11.22 -20.93 15.47
CA GLU A 258 11.50 -22.29 15.00
C GLU A 258 11.72 -22.33 13.49
N MET A 259 10.98 -21.50 12.72
CA MET A 259 11.16 -21.36 11.28
C MET A 259 12.36 -20.46 10.90
N GLY A 260 13.11 -19.90 11.85
CA GLY A 260 14.20 -18.98 11.58
C GLY A 260 13.74 -17.61 11.03
N GLN A 261 12.46 -17.28 11.16
CA GLN A 261 11.89 -16.01 10.72
C GLN A 261 11.86 -15.01 11.89
N LYS A 262 12.16 -13.73 11.59
CA LYS A 262 12.10 -12.65 12.58
C LYS A 262 10.73 -12.02 12.69
N GLU A 263 9.93 -12.13 11.64
CA GLU A 263 8.61 -11.52 11.51
C GLU A 263 7.76 -12.35 10.53
N SER A 264 6.44 -12.22 10.62
CA SER A 264 5.52 -12.92 9.72
C SER A 264 5.58 -12.35 8.29
N GLY A 265 5.12 -13.13 7.32
CA GLY A 265 4.98 -12.67 5.95
C GLY A 265 3.95 -11.53 5.84
N LEU A 266 2.90 -11.54 6.66
CA LEU A 266 1.92 -10.45 6.71
C LEU A 266 2.53 -9.14 7.23
N ASP A 267 3.42 -9.20 8.24
CA ASP A 267 4.16 -8.02 8.71
C ASP A 267 5.08 -7.47 7.60
N LYS A 268 5.79 -8.36 6.88
CA LYS A 268 6.62 -7.98 5.73
C LYS A 268 5.77 -7.32 4.64
N LEU A 269 4.61 -7.92 4.35
CA LEU A 269 3.68 -7.40 3.35
C LEU A 269 3.14 -6.02 3.73
N ALA A 270 2.72 -5.82 4.97
CA ALA A 270 2.24 -4.55 5.47
C ALA A 270 3.32 -3.45 5.38
N LYS A 271 4.54 -3.75 5.81
CA LYS A 271 5.69 -2.83 5.72
C LYS A 271 6.05 -2.50 4.27
N ALA A 272 6.04 -3.49 3.38
CA ALA A 272 6.32 -3.28 1.95
C ALA A 272 5.23 -2.44 1.28
N GLY A 273 3.95 -2.71 1.56
CA GLY A 273 2.84 -1.89 1.07
C GLY A 273 2.91 -0.45 1.56
N TYR A 274 3.33 -0.25 2.81
CA TYR A 274 3.51 1.08 3.40
C TYR A 274 4.63 1.87 2.69
N ARG A 275 5.77 1.22 2.42
CA ARG A 275 6.86 1.82 1.63
C ARG A 275 6.45 2.11 0.19
N LEU A 276 5.77 1.15 -0.45
CA LEU A 276 5.29 1.25 -1.84
C LEU A 276 4.41 2.49 -2.06
N LEU A 277 3.57 2.80 -1.08
CA LEU A 277 2.67 3.95 -1.11
C LEU A 277 3.34 5.26 -0.68
N GLY A 278 4.63 5.25 -0.35
CA GLY A 278 5.35 6.43 0.13
C GLY A 278 4.76 6.98 1.42
N LEU A 279 4.39 6.09 2.34
CA LEU A 279 3.80 6.44 3.64
C LEU A 279 4.86 6.55 4.72
N GLN A 280 4.54 7.35 5.73
CA GLN A 280 5.33 7.49 6.96
C GLN A 280 4.40 7.70 8.16
N THR A 281 4.95 7.51 9.36
CA THR A 281 4.19 7.58 10.61
C THR A 281 4.69 8.72 11.47
N PHE A 282 3.77 9.56 11.96
CA PHE A 282 4.00 10.41 13.13
C PHE A 282 3.20 9.88 14.32
N PHE A 283 3.56 10.30 15.52
CA PHE A 283 2.94 9.83 16.75
C PHE A 283 2.26 10.97 17.51
N THR A 284 1.21 10.62 18.23
CA THR A 284 0.70 11.40 19.36
C THR A 284 0.88 10.56 20.62
N ALA A 285 1.39 11.16 21.70
CA ALA A 285 1.66 10.48 22.94
C ALA A 285 1.00 11.22 24.10
N GLY A 286 0.07 10.56 24.78
CA GLY A 286 -0.66 11.12 25.91
C GLY A 286 -1.20 10.04 26.85
N PRO A 287 -1.68 10.40 28.08
CA PRO A 287 -2.11 9.43 29.07
C PRO A 287 -3.38 8.66 28.67
N GLN A 288 -4.15 9.12 27.70
CA GLN A 288 -5.31 8.40 27.21
C GLN A 288 -4.93 7.38 26.13
N GLU A 289 -4.06 7.80 25.19
CA GLU A 289 -3.59 6.95 24.11
C GLU A 289 -2.18 7.35 23.63
N VAL A 290 -1.44 6.37 23.15
CA VAL A 290 -0.30 6.52 22.25
C VAL A 290 -0.72 5.98 20.91
N ARG A 291 -0.60 6.80 19.85
CA ARG A 291 -1.13 6.44 18.54
C ARG A 291 -0.20 6.81 17.41
N GLY A 292 -0.06 5.89 16.45
CA GLY A 292 0.56 6.14 15.16
C GLY A 292 -0.46 6.68 14.15
N TRP A 293 -0.04 7.67 13.36
CA TRP A 293 -0.84 8.31 12.34
C TRP A 293 -0.14 8.22 10.99
N THR A 294 -0.86 7.73 9.99
CA THR A 294 -0.33 7.56 8.63
C THR A 294 -0.47 8.85 7.81
N ILE A 295 0.64 9.30 7.23
CA ILE A 295 0.71 10.41 6.29
C ILE A 295 1.58 10.03 5.08
N ASN A 296 1.50 10.82 3.99
CA ASN A 296 2.45 10.66 2.90
C ASN A 296 3.78 11.34 3.23
N ILE A 297 4.87 10.80 2.72
CA ILE A 297 6.17 11.45 2.74
C ILE A 297 6.03 12.82 2.06
N GLY A 298 6.51 13.88 2.73
CA GLY A 298 6.40 15.26 2.25
C GLY A 298 5.13 16.01 2.67
N ASP A 299 4.20 15.36 3.41
CA ASP A 299 3.03 16.05 3.95
C ASP A 299 3.44 17.09 4.99
N LYS A 300 2.81 18.28 4.93
CA LYS A 300 3.02 19.38 5.87
C LYS A 300 2.19 19.22 7.15
N ALA A 301 2.62 19.88 8.23
CA ALA A 301 1.98 19.81 9.54
C ALA A 301 0.45 20.03 9.54
N PRO A 302 -0.15 20.98 8.80
CA PRO A 302 -1.60 21.11 8.75
C PRO A 302 -2.30 19.87 8.21
N LYS A 303 -1.71 19.23 7.18
CA LYS A 303 -2.27 18.02 6.58
C LYS A 303 -2.16 16.81 7.53
N ALA A 304 -1.06 16.74 8.28
CA ALA A 304 -0.90 15.75 9.35
C ALA A 304 -1.95 15.95 10.46
N ALA A 305 -2.17 17.19 10.90
CA ALA A 305 -3.24 17.55 11.84
C ALA A 305 -4.63 17.10 11.34
N GLY A 306 -4.88 17.26 10.04
CA GLY A 306 -6.11 16.82 9.36
C GLY A 306 -6.37 15.32 9.43
N LYS A 307 -5.32 14.50 9.61
CA LYS A 307 -5.48 13.05 9.83
C LYS A 307 -6.12 12.73 11.18
N ILE A 308 -5.94 13.61 12.17
CA ILE A 308 -6.57 13.48 13.49
C ILE A 308 -8.03 13.94 13.40
N HIS A 309 -8.24 15.16 12.88
CA HIS A 309 -9.58 15.71 12.67
C HIS A 309 -9.53 16.86 11.64
N GLY A 310 -10.54 16.95 10.77
CA GLY A 310 -10.61 17.99 9.74
C GLY A 310 -10.58 19.44 10.29
N ASP A 311 -11.07 19.65 11.50
CA ASP A 311 -11.03 20.98 12.14
C ASP A 311 -9.61 21.37 12.58
N PHE A 312 -8.75 20.37 12.89
CA PHE A 312 -7.33 20.62 13.21
C PHE A 312 -6.58 21.15 12.00
N GLU A 313 -6.89 20.66 10.79
CA GLU A 313 -6.32 21.18 9.55
C GLU A 313 -6.76 22.61 9.28
N LYS A 314 -8.07 22.87 9.37
CA LYS A 314 -8.66 24.18 9.10
C LYS A 314 -8.22 25.25 10.10
N GLY A 315 -8.23 24.91 11.39
CA GLY A 315 -7.87 25.79 12.49
C GLY A 315 -6.39 25.77 12.87
N PHE A 316 -5.50 25.11 12.09
CA PHE A 316 -4.09 24.91 12.44
C PHE A 316 -3.37 26.21 12.76
N ILE A 317 -2.75 26.27 13.93
CA ILE A 317 -1.91 27.38 14.39
C ILE A 317 -0.43 27.01 14.30
N ARG A 318 -0.03 25.96 15.02
CA ARG A 318 1.32 25.42 15.09
C ARG A 318 1.30 23.99 15.62
N ALA A 319 2.43 23.26 15.46
CA ALA A 319 2.66 21.99 16.09
C ALA A 319 3.84 22.07 17.06
N GLU A 320 3.69 21.52 18.26
CA GLU A 320 4.80 21.22 19.15
C GLU A 320 5.31 19.84 18.76
N THR A 321 6.58 19.76 18.36
CA THR A 321 7.17 18.59 17.71
C THR A 321 8.47 18.20 18.39
N ILE A 322 8.61 16.91 18.69
CA ILE A 322 9.83 16.30 19.25
C ILE A 322 10.15 15.09 18.36
N SER A 323 11.41 14.90 17.95
CA SER A 323 11.80 13.67 17.26
C SER A 323 11.64 12.47 18.19
N TYR A 324 11.35 11.28 17.63
CA TYR A 324 11.26 10.05 18.43
C TYR A 324 12.51 9.83 19.29
N GLU A 325 13.70 10.01 18.73
CA GLU A 325 14.97 9.82 19.41
C GLU A 325 15.13 10.78 20.58
N ASP A 326 14.80 12.06 20.40
CA ASP A 326 14.86 13.06 21.47
C ASP A 326 13.80 12.79 22.55
N TYR A 327 12.61 12.28 22.16
CA TYR A 327 11.55 11.93 23.11
C TYR A 327 11.97 10.79 24.03
N ILE A 328 12.53 9.71 23.45
CA ILE A 328 13.02 8.55 24.22
C ILE A 328 14.22 8.93 25.08
N SER A 329 15.22 9.60 24.50
CA SER A 329 16.47 9.95 25.20
C SER A 329 16.26 10.88 26.40
N ASN A 330 15.20 11.71 26.37
CA ASN A 330 14.86 12.64 27.44
C ASN A 330 13.69 12.18 28.31
N ASN A 331 13.29 10.91 28.20
CA ASN A 331 12.21 10.31 28.99
C ASN A 331 10.88 11.09 28.92
N GLY A 332 10.50 11.46 27.69
CA GLY A 332 9.22 12.06 27.36
C GLY A 332 9.24 13.57 27.11
N GLU A 333 8.05 14.14 26.92
CA GLU A 333 7.86 15.53 26.52
C GLU A 333 8.50 16.52 27.49
N LYS A 334 8.32 16.31 28.82
CA LYS A 334 8.86 17.22 29.83
C LYS A 334 10.37 17.32 29.77
N GLY A 335 11.06 16.15 29.74
CA GLY A 335 12.52 16.13 29.66
C GLY A 335 13.04 16.70 28.35
N ALA A 336 12.39 16.38 27.23
CA ALA A 336 12.73 16.96 25.92
C ALA A 336 12.58 18.49 25.90
N LYS A 337 11.53 19.02 26.55
CA LYS A 337 11.33 20.47 26.69
C LYS A 337 12.41 21.13 27.53
N GLU A 338 12.78 20.55 28.67
CA GLU A 338 13.86 21.01 29.54
C GLU A 338 15.23 20.96 28.82
N ALA A 339 15.44 19.98 27.96
CA ALA A 339 16.62 19.85 27.10
C ALA A 339 16.61 20.74 25.85
N GLY A 340 15.55 21.55 25.64
CA GLY A 340 15.41 22.42 24.46
C GLY A 340 15.16 21.69 23.16
N LYS A 341 14.62 20.45 23.20
CA LYS A 341 14.37 19.60 22.05
C LYS A 341 12.94 19.71 21.51
N LEU A 342 12.02 20.34 22.27
CA LEU A 342 10.67 20.63 21.80
C LEU A 342 10.73 21.81 20.85
N ARG A 343 10.36 21.58 19.60
CA ARG A 343 10.30 22.57 18.52
C ARG A 343 8.88 23.07 18.33
N SER A 344 8.73 24.34 17.96
CA SER A 344 7.44 24.91 17.57
C SER A 344 7.43 25.09 16.06
N GLU A 345 6.67 24.29 15.37
CA GLU A 345 6.66 24.19 13.91
C GLU A 345 5.42 24.84 13.31
N GLY A 346 5.62 25.59 12.23
CA GLY A 346 4.55 26.28 11.51
C GLY A 346 3.93 25.47 10.38
N LYS A 347 3.10 26.17 9.56
CA LYS A 347 2.33 25.54 8.46
C LYS A 347 3.19 24.91 7.36
N ASP A 348 4.42 25.36 7.19
CA ASP A 348 5.31 24.89 6.13
C ASP A 348 6.21 23.74 6.56
N TYR A 349 6.15 23.32 7.83
CA TYR A 349 6.93 22.21 8.33
C TYR A 349 6.51 20.91 7.63
N ILE A 350 7.49 20.24 7.04
CA ILE A 350 7.34 18.90 6.46
C ILE A 350 7.58 17.89 7.60
N VAL A 351 6.54 17.16 7.94
CA VAL A 351 6.57 16.17 9.03
C VAL A 351 7.58 15.06 8.69
N GLN A 352 8.38 14.68 9.67
CA GLN A 352 9.35 13.59 9.53
C GLN A 352 8.80 12.30 10.13
N ASP A 353 9.27 11.16 9.59
CA ASP A 353 8.91 9.86 10.16
C ASP A 353 9.39 9.76 11.61
N GLY A 354 8.49 9.38 12.51
CA GLY A 354 8.79 9.28 13.94
C GLY A 354 8.58 10.57 14.75
N ASP A 355 8.20 11.70 14.14
CA ASP A 355 7.88 12.90 14.92
C ASP A 355 6.76 12.62 15.93
N VAL A 356 6.96 12.99 17.20
CA VAL A 356 5.93 13.01 18.25
C VAL A 356 5.37 14.42 18.29
N MET A 357 4.06 14.55 17.97
CA MET A 357 3.46 15.85 17.68
C MET A 357 2.25 16.15 18.56
N HIS A 358 2.15 17.41 18.98
CA HIS A 358 0.97 17.99 19.61
C HIS A 358 0.51 19.20 18.79
N PHE A 359 -0.73 19.16 18.27
CA PHE A 359 -1.26 20.22 17.42
C PHE A 359 -2.06 21.24 18.21
N LEU A 360 -1.77 22.53 17.98
CA LEU A 360 -2.55 23.66 18.50
C LEU A 360 -3.38 24.24 17.35
N PHE A 361 -4.66 24.39 17.58
CA PHE A 361 -5.63 24.87 16.59
C PHE A 361 -6.68 25.74 17.22
N ASN A 362 -7.32 26.61 16.42
CA ASN A 362 -8.50 27.36 16.79
C ASN A 362 -9.76 26.60 16.33
N ASN A 363 -10.77 26.58 17.22
CA ASN A 363 -12.11 26.09 16.89
C ASN A 363 -12.87 27.12 16.04
#